data_2dc37d72bc406bb878f97f2c6afcc317
#
_entry.id   2dc37d72bc406bb878f97f2c6afcc317
#
_cell.length_a   1.000
_cell.length_b   1.000
_cell.length_c   1.000
_cell.angle_alpha   90.00
_cell.angle_beta   90.00
_cell.angle_gamma   90.00
#
_symmetry.space_group_name_H-M   'P 1'
#
loop_
_entity.id
_entity.type
_entity.pdbx_description
1 polymer ?
#
loop_
_entity_poly.entity_id
_entity_poly.type
_entity_poly.pdbx_seq_one_letter_code
_entity_poly.pdbx_strand_id
1 'polypeptide(L)'
;KKNLPFISEPFVSKNIIADFSDENEIKIISKNEKFPYHRKILKTSIISKSLSNSENYLTYNLLNGLMLAMKDYVEKNNIKKLILGLSGGIDSAVVLYIASKVIKKQNITAIMMPSIYTSQASLEDAKKIASNLEVNYKIIPIKKHIKLFENTFKEDFVGLEKDITEQNIQARIRGMILMA
;
A
#
# COMPACT_ATOMS: atom_id res chain seq x y z
N LYS A 1 6.20 31.57 -14.41
CA LYS A 1 5.48 30.32 -14.02
C LYS A 1 4.01 30.56 -14.32
N LYS A 2 3.48 29.92 -15.39
CA LYS A 2 2.04 29.96 -15.68
C LYS A 2 1.33 29.23 -14.55
N ASN A 3 0.44 29.88 -13.83
CA ASN A 3 -0.40 29.23 -12.82
C ASN A 3 -1.28 28.21 -13.54
N LEU A 4 -1.29 26.98 -13.07
CA LEU A 4 -2.21 25.96 -13.57
C LEU A 4 -3.64 26.43 -13.27
N PRO A 5 -4.50 26.56 -14.28
CA PRO A 5 -5.85 27.12 -14.12
C PRO A 5 -6.82 26.18 -13.38
N PHE A 6 -6.43 24.95 -13.19
CA PHE A 6 -7.25 23.93 -12.53
C PHE A 6 -6.37 22.91 -11.80
N ILE A 7 -6.71 22.65 -10.55
CA ILE A 7 -6.16 21.53 -9.77
C ILE A 7 -7.31 20.55 -9.54
N SER A 8 -7.24 19.38 -10.18
CA SER A 8 -8.18 18.30 -9.88
C SER A 8 -7.88 17.71 -8.51
N GLU A 9 -8.86 17.05 -7.88
CA GLU A 9 -8.57 16.19 -6.74
C GLU A 9 -7.50 15.19 -7.16
N PRO A 10 -6.37 15.10 -6.43
CA PRO A 10 -5.31 14.19 -6.79
C PRO A 10 -5.79 12.74 -6.71
N PHE A 11 -5.25 11.91 -7.60
CA PHE A 11 -5.52 10.46 -7.65
C PHE A 11 -6.98 10.06 -7.92
N VAL A 12 -7.75 10.97 -8.52
CA VAL A 12 -9.08 10.65 -9.07
C VAL A 12 -8.99 10.70 -10.58
N SER A 13 -9.34 9.62 -11.25
CA SER A 13 -9.41 9.60 -12.72
C SER A 13 -10.55 10.49 -13.19
N LYS A 14 -10.21 11.61 -13.79
CA LYS A 14 -11.18 12.54 -14.42
C LYS A 14 -10.76 12.82 -15.85
N ASN A 15 -11.68 12.70 -16.78
CA ASN A 15 -11.46 13.18 -18.13
C ASN A 15 -11.75 14.66 -18.16
N ILE A 16 -10.72 15.47 -18.38
CA ILE A 16 -10.84 16.92 -18.49
C ILE A 16 -10.54 17.30 -19.93
N ILE A 17 -11.48 17.96 -20.59
CA ILE A 17 -11.28 18.58 -21.89
C ILE A 17 -11.12 20.07 -21.63
N ALA A 18 -9.96 20.63 -21.96
CA ALA A 18 -9.70 22.05 -21.87
C ALA A 18 -9.72 22.67 -23.27
N ASP A 19 -10.49 23.73 -23.44
CA ASP A 19 -10.52 24.53 -24.64
C ASP A 19 -9.53 25.71 -24.50
N PHE A 20 -8.55 25.77 -25.39
CA PHE A 20 -7.49 26.76 -25.41
C PHE A 20 -7.71 27.80 -26.52
N SER A 21 -8.93 27.90 -27.07
CA SER A 21 -9.25 28.83 -28.19
C SER A 21 -9.17 30.31 -27.79
N ASP A 22 -9.13 30.63 -26.49
CA ASP A 22 -9.01 31.99 -25.98
C ASP A 22 -7.76 32.11 -25.09
N GLU A 23 -6.81 32.99 -25.47
CA GLU A 23 -5.55 33.19 -24.75
C GLU A 23 -5.74 33.69 -23.29
N ASN A 24 -6.90 34.28 -22.99
CA ASN A 24 -7.20 34.88 -21.70
C ASN A 24 -8.12 34.03 -20.80
N GLU A 25 -8.78 33.02 -21.34
CA GLU A 25 -9.64 32.13 -20.58
C GLU A 25 -9.47 30.68 -20.99
N ILE A 26 -9.12 29.80 -20.02
CA ILE A 26 -9.14 28.37 -20.24
C ILE A 26 -10.51 27.84 -19.83
N LYS A 27 -11.28 27.38 -20.81
CA LYS A 27 -12.60 26.77 -20.58
C LYS A 27 -12.43 25.28 -20.33
N ILE A 28 -12.73 24.84 -19.12
CA ILE A 28 -12.69 23.43 -18.75
C ILE A 28 -14.07 22.82 -19.00
N ILE A 29 -14.11 21.80 -19.85
CA ILE A 29 -15.30 21.02 -20.13
C ILE A 29 -15.14 19.68 -19.38
N SER A 30 -15.81 19.53 -18.22
CA SER A 30 -15.82 18.24 -17.53
C SER A 30 -16.91 17.37 -18.14
N LYS A 31 -16.54 16.12 -18.48
CA LYS A 31 -17.48 15.11 -18.92
C LYS A 31 -17.97 14.33 -17.69
N ASN A 32 -19.20 14.58 -17.24
CA ASN A 32 -19.89 13.65 -16.36
C ASN A 32 -20.50 12.54 -17.22
N GLU A 33 -20.50 11.31 -16.73
CA GLU A 33 -20.85 10.07 -17.45
C GLU A 33 -22.28 10.02 -18.01
N LYS A 34 -23.10 11.04 -17.82
CA LYS A 34 -24.42 11.18 -18.43
C LYS A 34 -24.47 12.45 -19.28
N PHE A 35 -24.42 12.27 -20.61
CA PHE A 35 -24.77 13.34 -21.54
C PHE A 35 -26.07 14.06 -21.12
N PRO A 36 -26.14 15.38 -21.22
CA PRO A 36 -25.43 16.31 -22.10
C PRO A 36 -24.31 17.11 -21.40
N TYR A 37 -23.43 17.69 -22.20
CA TYR A 37 -22.32 18.51 -21.75
C TYR A 37 -22.79 19.72 -20.94
N HIS A 38 -22.44 19.76 -19.65
CA HIS A 38 -22.61 20.98 -18.88
C HIS A 38 -21.30 21.78 -18.89
N ARG A 39 -21.36 22.95 -19.52
CA ARG A 39 -20.28 23.92 -19.51
C ARG A 39 -20.24 24.57 -18.11
N LYS A 40 -19.27 24.22 -17.29
CA LYS A 40 -19.04 24.88 -16.01
C LYS A 40 -17.83 25.79 -16.13
N ILE A 41 -18.06 27.08 -16.15
CA ILE A 41 -16.98 28.08 -16.09
C ILE A 41 -16.57 28.17 -14.62
N LEU A 42 -15.35 27.73 -14.30
CA LEU A 42 -14.79 27.87 -12.97
C LEU A 42 -13.96 29.16 -12.94
N LYS A 43 -14.42 30.14 -12.16
CA LYS A 43 -13.59 31.33 -11.87
C LYS A 43 -12.41 30.86 -10.98
N THR A 44 -11.21 31.01 -11.51
CA THR A 44 -9.95 30.47 -11.00
C THR A 44 -9.44 31.06 -9.68
N SER A 45 -10.11 32.06 -9.09
CA SER A 45 -9.57 32.84 -7.98
C SER A 45 -9.75 32.25 -6.57
N ILE A 46 -10.48 31.16 -6.41
CA ILE A 46 -10.93 30.72 -5.05
C ILE A 46 -10.22 29.45 -4.54
N ILE A 47 -9.63 28.62 -5.43
CA ILE A 47 -9.18 27.28 -5.03
C ILE A 47 -7.71 27.21 -4.62
N SER A 48 -6.87 28.18 -4.99
CA SER A 48 -5.42 28.06 -4.85
C SER A 48 -4.82 28.36 -3.48
N LYS A 49 -5.55 28.93 -2.55
CA LYS A 49 -4.96 29.44 -1.28
C LYS A 49 -5.23 28.62 -0.02
N SER A 50 -6.22 27.74 0.02
CA SER A 50 -6.61 27.07 1.27
C SER A 50 -6.21 25.61 1.42
N LEU A 51 -5.78 24.94 0.36
CA LEU A 51 -5.58 23.48 0.38
C LEU A 51 -4.11 23.01 0.42
N SER A 52 -3.14 23.89 0.19
CA SER A 52 -1.76 23.44 -0.08
C SER A 52 -0.84 23.31 1.13
N ASN A 53 -1.24 23.71 2.33
CA ASN A 53 -0.31 23.87 3.47
C ASN A 53 -0.65 23.07 4.74
N SER A 54 -1.57 22.12 4.74
CA SER A 54 -1.72 21.26 5.91
C SER A 54 -0.99 19.94 5.72
N GLU A 55 -0.18 19.50 6.67
CA GLU A 55 0.46 18.18 6.71
C GLU A 55 -0.57 17.06 6.48
N ASN A 56 -1.78 17.24 6.99
CA ASN A 56 -2.89 16.31 6.79
C ASN A 56 -3.29 16.17 5.31
N TYR A 57 -3.23 17.25 4.53
CA TYR A 57 -3.56 17.21 3.10
C TYR A 57 -2.51 16.42 2.30
N LEU A 58 -1.22 16.62 2.60
CA LEU A 58 -0.14 15.89 1.95
C LEU A 58 -0.20 14.39 2.27
N THR A 59 -0.42 14.06 3.54
CA THR A 59 -0.54 12.66 3.99
C THR A 59 -1.76 11.98 3.37
N TYR A 60 -2.90 12.66 3.32
CA TYR A 60 -4.13 12.18 2.67
C TYR A 60 -3.90 11.90 1.18
N ASN A 61 -3.25 12.82 0.47
CA ASN A 61 -2.94 12.67 -0.94
C ASN A 61 -1.97 11.53 -1.21
N LEU A 62 -0.94 11.38 -0.36
CA LEU A 62 0.01 10.27 -0.45
C LEU A 62 -0.72 8.93 -0.29
N LEU A 63 -1.57 8.80 0.72
CA LEU A 63 -2.36 7.60 0.94
C LEU A 63 -3.26 7.26 -0.24
N ASN A 64 -3.97 8.26 -0.79
CA ASN A 64 -4.81 8.07 -1.98
C ASN A 64 -3.99 7.66 -3.21
N GLY A 65 -2.80 8.22 -3.37
CA GLY A 65 -1.87 7.83 -4.44
C GLY A 65 -1.43 6.38 -4.33
N LEU A 66 -1.08 5.93 -3.13
CA LEU A 66 -0.70 4.55 -2.86
C LEU A 66 -1.86 3.57 -3.10
N MET A 67 -3.08 3.94 -2.65
CA MET A 67 -4.28 3.15 -2.91
C MET A 67 -4.60 3.05 -4.40
N LEU A 68 -4.48 4.16 -5.15
CA LEU A 68 -4.70 4.17 -6.60
C LEU A 68 -3.67 3.30 -7.32
N ALA A 69 -2.39 3.42 -6.98
CA ALA A 69 -1.32 2.62 -7.57
C ALA A 69 -1.54 1.12 -7.34
N MET A 70 -1.89 0.73 -6.11
CA MET A 70 -2.21 -0.66 -5.79
C MET A 70 -3.45 -1.14 -6.54
N LYS A 71 -4.50 -0.33 -6.60
CA LYS A 71 -5.74 -0.65 -7.32
C LYS A 71 -5.47 -0.90 -8.81
N ASP A 72 -4.78 0.01 -9.46
CA ASP A 72 -4.39 -0.10 -10.87
C ASP A 72 -3.60 -1.38 -11.14
N TYR A 73 -2.64 -1.70 -10.29
CA TYR A 73 -1.84 -2.90 -10.41
C TYR A 73 -2.67 -4.17 -10.27
N VAL A 74 -3.52 -4.23 -9.25
CA VAL A 74 -4.40 -5.37 -8.97
C VAL A 74 -5.40 -5.60 -10.11
N GLU A 75 -6.04 -4.53 -10.59
CA GLU A 75 -7.03 -4.60 -11.68
C GLU A 75 -6.40 -4.99 -13.01
N LYS A 76 -5.28 -4.36 -13.40
CA LYS A 76 -4.57 -4.65 -14.66
C LYS A 76 -4.00 -6.06 -14.71
N ASN A 77 -3.59 -6.61 -13.58
CA ASN A 77 -3.08 -7.99 -13.50
C ASN A 77 -4.15 -9.03 -13.10
N ASN A 78 -5.42 -8.62 -12.99
CA ASN A 78 -6.54 -9.49 -12.64
C ASN A 78 -6.33 -10.28 -11.33
N ILE A 79 -5.67 -9.64 -10.33
CA ILE A 79 -5.37 -10.26 -9.04
C ILE A 79 -6.63 -10.32 -8.20
N LYS A 80 -7.04 -11.52 -7.81
CA LYS A 80 -8.28 -11.76 -7.04
C LYS A 80 -8.03 -11.93 -5.55
N LYS A 81 -6.85 -12.40 -5.17
CA LYS A 81 -6.47 -12.67 -3.78
C LYS A 81 -5.11 -12.10 -3.49
N LEU A 82 -4.90 -11.68 -2.25
CA LEU A 82 -3.63 -11.12 -1.79
C LEU A 82 -3.17 -11.83 -0.52
N ILE A 83 -1.89 -12.15 -0.49
CA ILE A 83 -1.22 -12.68 0.70
C ILE A 83 -0.09 -11.72 1.05
N LEU A 84 0.08 -11.44 2.34
CA LEU A 84 1.21 -10.64 2.82
C LEU A 84 1.70 -11.12 4.19
N GLY A 85 2.99 -10.89 4.44
CA GLY A 85 3.58 -11.11 5.75
C GLY A 85 3.24 -9.95 6.70
N LEU A 86 2.69 -10.25 7.87
CA LEU A 86 2.38 -9.27 8.90
C LEU A 86 3.30 -9.49 10.10
N SER A 87 4.22 -8.54 10.35
CA SER A 87 5.24 -8.66 11.40
C SER A 87 4.81 -8.10 12.76
N GLY A 88 3.71 -7.35 12.81
CA GLY A 88 3.33 -6.51 13.94
C GLY A 88 4.00 -5.13 13.93
N GLY A 89 4.92 -4.86 12.98
CA GLY A 89 5.51 -3.54 12.76
C GLY A 89 4.65 -2.65 11.86
N ILE A 90 4.90 -1.34 11.97
CA ILE A 90 4.09 -0.30 11.30
C ILE A 90 4.09 -0.44 9.77
N ASP A 91 5.21 -0.77 9.14
CA ASP A 91 5.30 -0.85 7.68
C ASP A 91 4.36 -1.91 7.12
N SER A 92 4.37 -3.12 7.70
CA SER A 92 3.47 -4.21 7.30
C SER A 92 2.00 -3.89 7.60
N ALA A 93 1.73 -3.13 8.66
CA ALA A 93 0.40 -2.67 9.03
C ALA A 93 -0.15 -1.66 8.00
N VAL A 94 0.67 -0.70 7.55
CA VAL A 94 0.30 0.28 6.52
C VAL A 94 0.01 -0.41 5.19
N VAL A 95 0.86 -1.35 4.77
CA VAL A 95 0.63 -2.13 3.54
C VAL A 95 -0.69 -2.91 3.62
N LEU A 96 -0.96 -3.57 4.76
CA LEU A 96 -2.22 -4.30 4.98
C LEU A 96 -3.43 -3.35 4.97
N TYR A 97 -3.32 -2.17 5.58
CA TYR A 97 -4.36 -1.16 5.57
C TYR A 97 -4.69 -0.72 4.14
N ILE A 98 -3.69 -0.37 3.33
CA ILE A 98 -3.86 0.03 1.93
C ILE A 98 -4.53 -1.10 1.14
N ALA A 99 -4.06 -2.34 1.30
CA ALA A 99 -4.64 -3.51 0.66
C ALA A 99 -6.13 -3.69 1.02
N SER A 100 -6.49 -3.49 2.29
CA SER A 100 -7.87 -3.62 2.78
C SER A 100 -8.85 -2.57 2.21
N LYS A 101 -8.32 -1.47 1.67
CA LYS A 101 -9.11 -0.43 0.99
C LYS A 101 -9.30 -0.70 -0.50
N VAL A 102 -8.46 -1.56 -1.08
CA VAL A 102 -8.44 -1.84 -2.53
C VAL A 102 -9.06 -3.19 -2.85
N ILE A 103 -8.81 -4.20 -2.03
CA ILE A 103 -9.26 -5.59 -2.24
C ILE A 103 -10.30 -5.95 -1.18
N LYS A 104 -11.25 -6.80 -1.54
CA LYS A 104 -12.24 -7.32 -0.59
C LYS A 104 -11.53 -8.02 0.57
N LYS A 105 -11.87 -7.66 1.81
CA LYS A 105 -11.21 -8.12 3.04
C LYS A 105 -11.09 -9.65 3.12
N GLN A 106 -12.12 -10.37 2.73
CA GLN A 106 -12.13 -11.84 2.68
C GLN A 106 -11.14 -12.46 1.69
N ASN A 107 -10.64 -11.67 0.74
CA ASN A 107 -9.65 -12.09 -0.24
C ASN A 107 -8.21 -11.73 0.17
N ILE A 108 -8.04 -11.16 1.37
CA ILE A 108 -6.72 -10.82 1.92
C ILE A 108 -6.38 -11.80 3.04
N THR A 109 -5.18 -12.36 2.98
CA THR A 109 -4.64 -13.21 4.05
C THR A 109 -3.35 -12.62 4.59
N ALA A 110 -3.36 -12.19 5.82
CA ALA A 110 -2.19 -11.74 6.56
C ALA A 110 -1.55 -12.93 7.27
N ILE A 111 -0.25 -13.16 7.04
CA ILE A 111 0.47 -14.30 7.62
C ILE A 111 1.54 -13.77 8.59
N MET A 112 1.39 -14.10 9.86
CA MET A 112 2.43 -13.91 10.86
C MET A 112 3.37 -15.12 10.84
N MET A 113 4.67 -14.85 10.69
CA MET A 113 5.71 -15.89 10.61
C MET A 113 6.73 -15.71 11.75
N PRO A 114 6.38 -16.10 12.99
CA PRO A 114 7.24 -15.86 14.12
C PRO A 114 8.50 -16.74 14.10
N SER A 115 9.61 -16.13 14.47
CA SER A 115 10.88 -16.80 14.77
C SER A 115 11.13 -16.84 16.28
N ILE A 116 12.29 -17.31 16.70
CA ILE A 116 12.72 -17.28 18.11
C ILE A 116 12.93 -15.84 18.65
N TYR A 117 13.09 -14.88 17.76
CA TYR A 117 13.31 -13.46 18.09
C TYR A 117 12.03 -12.62 18.09
N THR A 118 10.90 -13.22 17.74
CA THR A 118 9.63 -12.49 17.66
C THR A 118 9.08 -12.26 19.06
N SER A 119 8.84 -11.01 19.43
CA SER A 119 8.27 -10.65 20.73
C SER A 119 6.80 -11.02 20.84
N GLN A 120 6.33 -11.23 22.05
CA GLN A 120 4.90 -11.46 22.32
C GLN A 120 4.05 -10.25 21.91
N ALA A 121 4.55 -9.03 22.15
CA ALA A 121 3.88 -7.80 21.71
C ALA A 121 3.66 -7.77 20.19
N SER A 122 4.66 -8.15 19.39
CA SER A 122 4.51 -8.21 17.93
C SER A 122 3.44 -9.20 17.47
N LEU A 123 3.29 -10.33 18.16
CA LEU A 123 2.24 -11.32 17.89
C LEU A 123 0.85 -10.75 18.18
N GLU A 124 0.71 -10.09 19.32
CA GLU A 124 -0.56 -9.47 19.73
C GLU A 124 -0.96 -8.32 18.82
N ASP A 125 0.00 -7.46 18.47
CA ASP A 125 -0.24 -6.34 17.56
C ASP A 125 -0.64 -6.81 16.16
N ALA A 126 0.07 -7.80 15.61
CA ALA A 126 -0.30 -8.40 14.32
C ALA A 126 -1.74 -8.96 14.36
N LYS A 127 -2.11 -9.66 15.42
CA LYS A 127 -3.47 -10.19 15.60
C LYS A 127 -4.51 -9.09 15.70
N LYS A 128 -4.25 -8.03 16.49
CA LYS A 128 -5.15 -6.87 16.64
C LYS A 128 -5.33 -6.14 15.31
N ILE A 129 -4.24 -5.89 14.57
CA ILE A 129 -4.28 -5.22 13.27
C ILE A 129 -5.15 -6.02 12.28
N ALA A 130 -4.92 -7.33 12.15
CA ALA A 130 -5.70 -8.18 11.26
C ALA A 130 -7.18 -8.23 11.64
N SER A 131 -7.48 -8.32 12.92
CA SER A 131 -8.85 -8.29 13.47
C SER A 131 -9.55 -6.97 13.18
N ASN A 132 -8.90 -5.83 13.44
CA ASN A 132 -9.46 -4.51 13.21
C ASN A 132 -9.74 -4.24 11.72
N LEU A 133 -8.93 -4.81 10.83
CA LEU A 133 -9.13 -4.72 9.40
C LEU A 133 -10.05 -5.80 8.82
N GLU A 134 -10.50 -6.75 9.67
CA GLU A 134 -11.41 -7.85 9.30
C GLU A 134 -10.87 -8.71 8.14
N VAL A 135 -9.56 -8.94 8.12
CA VAL A 135 -8.91 -9.78 7.11
C VAL A 135 -8.60 -11.17 7.67
N ASN A 136 -8.39 -12.15 6.78
CA ASN A 136 -7.97 -13.48 7.23
C ASN A 136 -6.58 -13.40 7.86
N TYR A 137 -6.40 -14.07 8.99
CA TYR A 137 -5.13 -14.11 9.72
C TYR A 137 -4.66 -15.53 9.93
N LYS A 138 -3.38 -15.78 9.65
CA LYS A 138 -2.75 -17.10 9.83
C LYS A 138 -1.39 -16.96 10.49
N ILE A 139 -1.04 -17.90 11.34
CA ILE A 139 0.28 -17.99 11.98
C ILE A 139 1.01 -19.19 11.42
N ILE A 140 2.20 -18.98 10.88
CA ILE A 140 3.10 -20.04 10.37
C ILE A 140 4.48 -19.86 11.03
N PRO A 141 4.79 -20.57 12.13
CA PRO A 141 6.08 -20.45 12.80
C PRO A 141 7.24 -20.94 11.91
N ILE A 142 8.30 -20.14 11.80
CA ILE A 142 9.48 -20.48 10.97
C ILE A 142 10.63 -21.13 11.74
N LYS A 143 10.50 -21.32 13.05
CA LYS A 143 11.55 -21.88 13.92
C LYS A 143 12.12 -23.20 13.42
N LYS A 144 11.26 -24.12 12.98
CA LYS A 144 11.70 -25.44 12.46
C LYS A 144 12.54 -25.31 11.19
N HIS A 145 12.15 -24.39 10.30
CA HIS A 145 12.87 -24.16 9.05
C HIS A 145 14.24 -23.55 9.29
N ILE A 146 14.33 -22.57 10.22
CA ILE A 146 15.61 -21.98 10.62
C ILE A 146 16.55 -23.06 11.17
N LYS A 147 16.08 -23.89 12.10
CA LYS A 147 16.88 -25.00 12.67
C LYS A 147 17.37 -25.98 11.60
N LEU A 148 16.56 -26.26 10.59
CA LEU A 148 16.96 -27.15 9.50
C LEU A 148 18.17 -26.54 8.74
N PHE A 149 18.10 -25.26 8.41
CA PHE A 149 19.22 -24.56 7.75
C PHE A 149 20.46 -24.52 8.62
N GLU A 150 20.32 -24.13 9.91
CA GLU A 150 21.44 -24.13 10.87
C GLU A 150 22.11 -25.51 10.97
N ASN A 151 21.32 -26.58 10.96
CA ASN A 151 21.87 -27.95 11.01
C ASN A 151 22.57 -28.35 9.72
N THR A 152 22.04 -27.93 8.57
CA THR A 152 22.60 -28.26 7.24
C THR A 152 24.01 -27.67 7.08
N PHE A 153 24.22 -26.45 7.55
CA PHE A 153 25.49 -25.72 7.43
C PHE A 153 26.28 -25.67 8.74
N LYS A 154 25.99 -26.57 9.67
CA LYS A 154 26.61 -26.57 11.01
C LYS A 154 28.13 -26.65 10.94
N GLU A 155 28.67 -27.47 10.05
CA GLU A 155 30.12 -27.67 9.91
C GLU A 155 30.77 -26.45 9.26
N ASP A 156 30.10 -25.81 8.29
CA ASP A 156 30.60 -24.64 7.58
C ASP A 156 30.64 -23.39 8.46
N PHE A 157 29.80 -23.32 9.48
CA PHE A 157 29.67 -22.16 10.39
C PHE A 157 30.38 -22.35 11.74
N VAL A 158 31.17 -23.39 11.88
CA VAL A 158 31.94 -23.60 13.12
C VAL A 158 32.90 -22.47 13.37
N GLY A 159 32.78 -21.83 14.57
CA GLY A 159 33.66 -20.73 14.97
C GLY A 159 33.27 -19.35 14.40
N LEU A 160 32.20 -19.25 13.62
CA LEU A 160 31.68 -17.97 13.15
C LEU A 160 30.64 -17.41 14.12
N GLU A 161 30.71 -16.10 14.34
CA GLU A 161 29.67 -15.38 15.11
C GLU A 161 28.42 -15.18 14.25
N LYS A 162 27.25 -15.12 14.90
CA LYS A 162 25.99 -14.83 14.22
C LYS A 162 26.00 -13.40 13.68
N ASP A 163 25.57 -13.27 12.42
CA ASP A 163 25.60 -11.98 11.72
C ASP A 163 24.33 -11.76 10.86
N ILE A 164 24.45 -11.02 9.79
CA ILE A 164 23.39 -10.75 8.82
C ILE A 164 22.91 -12.01 8.10
N THR A 165 23.69 -13.10 8.10
CA THR A 165 23.37 -14.35 7.43
C THR A 165 22.11 -15.00 8.01
N GLU A 166 21.96 -15.04 9.33
CA GLU A 166 20.77 -15.57 9.98
C GLU A 166 19.52 -14.74 9.68
N GLN A 167 19.69 -13.41 9.57
CA GLN A 167 18.59 -12.52 9.19
C GLN A 167 18.16 -12.78 7.74
N ASN A 168 19.11 -12.96 6.82
CA ASN A 168 18.87 -13.28 5.43
C ASN A 168 18.17 -14.64 5.27
N ILE A 169 18.57 -15.66 6.02
CA ILE A 169 17.92 -16.97 6.04
C ILE A 169 16.44 -16.81 6.44
N GLN A 170 16.17 -16.09 7.51
CA GLN A 170 14.80 -15.85 7.95
C GLN A 170 13.95 -15.11 6.92
N ALA A 171 14.53 -14.08 6.26
CA ALA A 171 13.83 -13.32 5.23
C ALA A 171 13.46 -14.21 4.03
N ARG A 172 14.37 -15.07 3.59
CA ARG A 172 14.15 -16.00 2.47
C ARG A 172 13.13 -17.09 2.81
N ILE A 173 13.18 -17.65 4.03
CA ILE A 173 12.19 -18.62 4.50
C ILE A 173 10.78 -17.98 4.49
N ARG A 174 10.64 -16.73 4.96
CA ARG A 174 9.35 -16.01 4.90
C ARG A 174 8.90 -15.80 3.45
N GLY A 175 9.82 -15.41 2.57
CA GLY A 175 9.52 -15.27 1.14
C GLY A 175 9.01 -16.57 0.51
N MET A 176 9.68 -17.69 0.78
CA MET A 176 9.25 -19.01 0.29
C MET A 176 7.84 -19.39 0.78
N ILE A 177 7.54 -19.15 2.05
CA ILE A 177 6.21 -19.44 2.62
C ILE A 177 5.12 -18.58 1.97
N LEU A 178 5.42 -17.31 1.67
CA LEU A 178 4.47 -16.42 1.00
C LEU A 178 4.24 -16.79 -0.47
N MET A 179 5.20 -17.44 -1.11
CA MET A 179 5.12 -17.84 -2.51
C MET A 179 4.48 -19.23 -2.70
N ALA A 180 4.42 -20.06 -1.65
CA ALA A 180 3.84 -21.40 -1.67
C ALA A 180 2.33 -21.39 -1.52
#